data_020d282f5e9aef75af0f7a62fbb5775b
#
_entry.id   020d282f5e9aef75af0f7a62fbb5775b
#
_cell.length_a   1.000
_cell.length_b   1.000
_cell.length_c   1.000
_cell.angle_alpha   90.00
_cell.angle_beta   90.00
_cell.angle_gamma   90.00
#
_symmetry.space_group_name_H-M   'P 1'
#
loop_
_entity.id
_entity.type
_entity.pdbx_description
1 polymer ?
#
loop_
_entity_poly.entity_id
_entity_poly.type
_entity_poly.pdbx_seq_one_letter_code
_entity_poly.pdbx_strand_id
1 'polypeptide(L)'
;MCIRDRPGAVIGEPFGIPLTAHFLGGAVIAEDANRGVVDGYLRAFGQPGLHIVDGSALSANPGVNPSLSIAALAEWAMAHWPNKGEQDTRPALGQPFEVIDSVRPKNPAVPVSATGALKLPIRPI
;
A
#
# COMPACT_ATOMS: atom_id res chain seq x y z
N MET A 1 15.37 -16.67 8.05
CA MET A 1 15.74 -17.69 7.05
C MET A 1 16.48 -16.98 5.93
N CYS A 2 17.81 -17.02 5.95
CA CYS A 2 18.61 -16.38 4.89
C CYS A 2 18.51 -17.27 3.65
N ILE A 3 18.04 -16.71 2.55
CA ILE A 3 18.01 -17.35 1.23
C ILE A 3 19.44 -17.33 0.68
N ARG A 4 20.36 -18.00 1.37
CA ARG A 4 21.77 -18.07 0.98
C ARG A 4 22.16 -19.39 0.29
N ASP A 5 21.21 -20.31 0.17
CA ASP A 5 21.51 -21.71 -0.11
C ASP A 5 21.13 -22.18 -1.51
N ARG A 6 20.80 -21.26 -2.40
CA ARG A 6 20.67 -21.60 -3.82
C ARG A 6 21.55 -20.65 -4.62
N PRO A 7 22.52 -21.16 -5.39
CA PRO A 7 23.11 -20.40 -6.47
C PRO A 7 21.98 -20.10 -7.45
N GLY A 8 21.24 -19.05 -7.16
CA GLY A 8 20.23 -18.50 -8.05
C GLY A 8 20.97 -17.91 -9.22
N ALA A 9 20.56 -18.20 -10.42
CA ALA A 9 21.14 -17.70 -11.65
C ALA A 9 20.93 -16.18 -11.80
N VAL A 10 21.45 -15.39 -10.87
CA VAL A 10 21.48 -13.94 -10.98
C VAL A 10 22.91 -13.53 -11.34
N ILE A 11 23.07 -12.99 -12.53
CA ILE A 11 24.38 -12.65 -13.13
C ILE A 11 25.24 -11.73 -12.21
N GLY A 12 24.62 -10.98 -11.30
CA GLY A 12 25.32 -10.10 -10.37
C GLY A 12 25.93 -10.80 -9.14
N GLU A 13 25.47 -12.00 -8.80
CA GLU A 13 25.86 -12.70 -7.57
C GLU A 13 27.37 -12.98 -7.48
N PRO A 14 28.06 -13.43 -8.55
CA PRO A 14 29.51 -13.63 -8.55
C PRO A 14 30.31 -12.35 -8.33
N PHE A 15 29.72 -11.19 -8.57
CA PHE A 15 30.35 -9.89 -8.46
C PHE A 15 29.92 -9.13 -7.19
N GLY A 16 29.15 -9.75 -6.31
CA GLY A 16 28.64 -9.11 -5.10
C GLY A 16 27.66 -7.95 -5.36
N ILE A 17 27.05 -7.90 -6.55
CA ILE A 17 26.09 -6.89 -6.92
C ILE A 17 24.69 -7.39 -6.50
N PRO A 18 24.05 -6.76 -5.49
CA PRO A 18 22.71 -7.16 -5.08
C PRO A 18 21.72 -6.81 -6.19
N LEU A 19 20.99 -7.81 -6.68
CA LEU A 19 19.85 -7.64 -7.57
C LEU A 19 18.57 -7.86 -6.78
N THR A 20 17.71 -6.88 -6.80
CA THR A 20 16.36 -6.98 -6.23
C THR A 20 15.35 -6.40 -7.20
N ALA A 21 14.18 -7.05 -7.28
CA ALA A 21 13.05 -6.55 -8.07
C ALA A 21 12.09 -5.70 -7.21
N HIS A 22 12.20 -5.79 -5.88
CA HIS A 22 11.29 -5.13 -4.96
C HIS A 22 12.09 -4.33 -3.92
N PHE A 23 12.13 -3.03 -4.11
CA PHE A 23 12.66 -2.10 -3.12
C PHE A 23 11.55 -1.81 -2.11
N LEU A 24 11.83 -2.03 -0.83
CA LEU A 24 10.88 -1.82 0.25
C LEU A 24 11.38 -0.73 1.19
N GLY A 25 10.42 0.03 1.76
CA GLY A 25 10.73 1.11 2.69
C GLY A 25 11.19 2.39 1.99
N GLY A 26 11.32 3.44 2.79
CA GLY A 26 11.66 4.79 2.33
C GLY A 26 10.52 5.79 2.51
N ALA A 27 9.26 5.41 2.27
CA ALA A 27 8.11 6.23 2.57
C ALA A 27 7.47 5.76 3.88
N VAL A 28 8.09 6.10 5.00
CA VAL A 28 7.66 5.68 6.34
C VAL A 28 6.27 6.22 6.65
N ILE A 29 5.38 5.32 7.12
CA ILE A 29 4.06 5.69 7.62
C ILE A 29 4.22 6.24 9.04
N ALA A 30 3.67 7.43 9.31
CA ALA A 30 3.76 8.08 10.61
C ALA A 30 2.54 8.97 10.89
N GLU A 31 2.46 9.46 12.11
CA GLU A 31 1.40 10.39 12.53
C GLU A 31 1.64 11.82 12.01
N ASP A 32 2.91 12.20 11.82
CA ASP A 32 3.28 13.55 11.40
C ASP A 32 4.50 13.57 10.45
N ALA A 33 4.71 14.71 9.80
CA ALA A 33 5.76 14.91 8.80
C ALA A 33 7.19 14.92 9.38
N ASN A 34 7.37 14.99 10.70
CA ASN A 34 8.70 14.94 11.31
C ASN A 34 9.17 13.50 11.48
N ARG A 35 8.24 12.56 11.48
CA ARG A 35 8.48 11.13 11.73
C ARG A 35 8.37 10.27 10.50
N GLY A 36 7.67 10.73 9.47
CA GLY A 36 7.47 9.95 8.25
C GLY A 36 7.12 10.76 7.03
N VAL A 37 6.82 10.06 5.96
CA VAL A 37 6.56 10.62 4.64
C VAL A 37 5.07 10.60 4.32
N VAL A 38 4.36 9.58 4.79
CA VAL A 38 2.93 9.39 4.57
C VAL A 38 2.19 9.13 5.89
N ASP A 39 0.92 9.48 5.92
CA ASP A 39 0.04 9.15 7.03
C ASP A 39 -0.49 7.72 6.96
N GLY A 40 -1.34 7.34 7.93
CA GLY A 40 -1.96 6.02 7.97
C GLY A 40 -2.85 5.68 6.76
N TYR A 41 -3.24 6.65 5.95
CA TYR A 41 -3.98 6.47 4.69
C TYR A 41 -3.10 6.58 3.45
N LEU A 42 -1.78 6.52 3.63
CA LEU A 42 -0.76 6.62 2.59
C LEU A 42 -0.76 7.96 1.82
N ARG A 43 -1.31 9.02 2.43
CA ARG A 43 -1.26 10.39 1.90
C ARG A 43 0.08 11.01 2.24
N ALA A 44 0.75 11.60 1.24
CA ALA A 44 2.05 12.25 1.45
C ALA A 44 1.88 13.57 2.22
N PHE A 45 2.65 13.75 3.29
CA PHE A 45 2.69 15.00 4.02
C PHE A 45 3.21 16.14 3.14
N GLY A 46 2.56 17.29 3.23
CA GLY A 46 2.92 18.48 2.47
C GLY A 46 2.60 18.43 0.97
N GLN A 47 2.01 17.36 0.48
CA GLN A 47 1.63 17.19 -0.93
C GLN A 47 0.16 16.72 -1.05
N PRO A 48 -0.81 17.63 -0.96
CA PRO A 48 -2.22 17.28 -1.07
C PRO A 48 -2.53 16.54 -2.38
N GLY A 49 -3.26 15.42 -2.28
CA GLY A 49 -3.63 14.60 -3.44
C GLY A 49 -2.59 13.57 -3.87
N LEU A 50 -1.39 13.57 -3.30
CA LEU A 50 -0.38 12.55 -3.55
C LEU A 50 -0.50 11.40 -2.53
N HIS A 51 -0.50 10.17 -3.04
CA HIS A 51 -0.47 8.94 -2.24
C HIS A 51 0.68 8.06 -2.68
N ILE A 52 1.32 7.38 -1.73
CA ILE A 52 2.41 6.44 -2.01
C ILE A 52 1.91 5.04 -1.62
N VAL A 53 1.61 4.22 -2.62
CA VAL A 53 0.93 2.92 -2.46
C VAL A 53 1.75 1.75 -2.99
N ASP A 54 3.04 1.95 -3.14
CA ASP A 54 3.97 0.94 -3.62
C ASP A 54 4.82 0.32 -2.48
N GLY A 55 5.82 -0.46 -2.84
CA GLY A 55 6.71 -1.11 -1.89
C GLY A 55 7.47 -0.16 -0.96
N SER A 56 7.59 1.13 -1.31
CA SER A 56 8.26 2.11 -0.46
C SER A 56 7.49 2.40 0.84
N ALA A 57 6.17 2.20 0.85
CA ALA A 57 5.35 2.35 2.05
C ALA A 57 5.33 1.09 2.96
N LEU A 58 5.92 -0.03 2.52
CA LEU A 58 6.08 -1.21 3.36
C LEU A 58 7.20 -0.99 4.37
N SER A 59 6.84 -0.96 5.66
CA SER A 59 7.77 -0.63 6.75
C SER A 59 8.75 -1.75 7.10
N ALA A 60 8.48 -2.99 6.67
CA ALA A 60 9.31 -4.16 6.98
C ALA A 60 9.32 -5.17 5.84
N ASN A 61 10.43 -5.91 5.75
CA ASN A 61 10.52 -7.02 4.79
C ASN A 61 9.65 -8.20 5.28
N PRO A 62 8.63 -8.64 4.52
CA PRO A 62 7.75 -9.74 4.90
C PRO A 62 8.43 -11.11 4.88
N GLY A 63 9.69 -11.23 4.46
CA GLY A 63 10.42 -12.50 4.34
C GLY A 63 9.98 -13.39 3.17
N VAL A 64 9.07 -12.91 2.36
CA VAL A 64 8.54 -13.56 1.15
C VAL A 64 8.41 -12.53 0.03
N ASN A 65 8.02 -12.96 -1.17
CA ASN A 65 7.75 -12.02 -2.27
C ASN A 65 6.69 -10.99 -1.83
N PRO A 66 6.98 -9.68 -1.84
CA PRO A 66 6.12 -8.65 -1.29
C PRO A 66 4.96 -8.22 -2.19
N SER A 67 4.84 -8.76 -3.41
CA SER A 67 3.83 -8.31 -4.39
C SER A 67 2.41 -8.32 -3.82
N LEU A 68 2.04 -9.39 -3.10
CA LEU A 68 0.71 -9.48 -2.48
C LEU A 68 0.53 -8.44 -1.37
N SER A 69 1.55 -8.21 -0.56
CA SER A 69 1.52 -7.21 0.52
C SER A 69 1.41 -5.79 -0.05
N ILE A 70 2.12 -5.51 -1.15
CA ILE A 70 2.04 -4.23 -1.85
C ILE A 70 0.63 -4.02 -2.42
N ALA A 71 0.08 -5.03 -3.10
CA ALA A 71 -1.27 -4.97 -3.65
C ALA A 71 -2.32 -4.77 -2.55
N ALA A 72 -2.23 -5.52 -1.46
CA ALA A 72 -3.15 -5.39 -0.33
C ALA A 72 -3.10 -3.99 0.31
N LEU A 73 -1.91 -3.41 0.45
CA LEU A 73 -1.75 -2.05 0.97
C LEU A 73 -2.37 -1.00 0.04
N ALA A 74 -2.17 -1.15 -1.28
CA ALA A 74 -2.77 -0.28 -2.27
C ALA A 74 -4.31 -0.39 -2.28
N GLU A 75 -4.85 -1.60 -2.28
CA GLU A 75 -6.28 -1.87 -2.20
C GLU A 75 -6.89 -1.27 -0.92
N TRP A 76 -6.22 -1.46 0.22
CA TRP A 76 -6.64 -0.88 1.47
C TRP A 76 -6.72 0.64 1.42
N ALA A 77 -5.69 1.31 0.90
CA ALA A 77 -5.69 2.76 0.76
C ALA A 77 -6.81 3.26 -0.15
N MET A 78 -7.00 2.60 -1.29
CA MET A 78 -8.04 2.94 -2.27
C MET A 78 -9.45 2.71 -1.74
N ALA A 79 -9.64 1.71 -0.86
CA ALA A 79 -10.93 1.43 -0.25
C ALA A 79 -11.44 2.58 0.65
N HIS A 80 -10.59 3.51 1.03
CA HIS A 80 -10.94 4.67 1.84
C HIS A 80 -10.99 5.99 1.04
N TRP A 81 -10.83 5.92 -0.28
CA TRP A 81 -10.93 7.11 -1.10
C TRP A 81 -12.38 7.55 -1.32
N PRO A 82 -12.67 8.86 -1.20
CA PRO A 82 -14.00 9.36 -1.49
C PRO A 82 -14.31 9.21 -2.98
N ASN A 83 -15.57 8.96 -3.32
CA ASN A 83 -16.00 9.06 -4.71
C ASN A 83 -15.90 10.51 -5.19
N LYS A 84 -15.78 10.69 -6.51
CA LYS A 84 -15.70 12.02 -7.11
C LYS A 84 -16.90 12.89 -6.69
N GLY A 85 -16.59 14.04 -6.08
CA GLY A 85 -17.58 14.98 -5.60
C GLY A 85 -18.16 14.69 -4.21
N GLU A 86 -17.70 13.65 -3.53
CA GLU A 86 -18.03 13.38 -2.13
C GLU A 86 -17.00 14.02 -1.19
N GLN A 87 -17.43 14.27 0.03
CA GLN A 87 -16.55 14.74 1.08
C GLN A 87 -15.60 13.63 1.51
N ASP A 88 -14.35 13.96 1.73
CA ASP A 88 -13.37 13.05 2.31
C ASP A 88 -13.68 12.86 3.80
N THR A 89 -13.97 11.63 4.18
CA THR A 89 -14.29 11.25 5.56
C THR A 89 -13.06 10.89 6.38
N ARG A 90 -11.90 10.77 5.73
CA ARG A 90 -10.64 10.50 6.43
C ARG A 90 -10.27 11.69 7.32
N PRO A 91 -9.66 11.48 8.49
CA PRO A 91 -9.11 12.56 9.30
C PRO A 91 -8.24 13.52 8.47
N ALA A 92 -8.18 14.78 8.85
CA ALA A 92 -7.30 15.73 8.17
C ALA A 92 -5.84 15.25 8.23
N LEU A 93 -5.06 15.58 7.19
CA LEU A 93 -3.66 15.19 7.13
C LEU A 93 -2.88 15.74 8.35
N GLY A 94 -2.15 14.87 9.04
CA GLY A 94 -1.45 15.20 10.29
C GLY A 94 -2.30 15.08 11.56
N GLN A 95 -3.53 14.61 11.45
CA GLN A 95 -4.33 14.21 12.62
C GLN A 95 -4.09 12.72 12.93
N PRO A 96 -4.32 12.30 14.18
CA PRO A 96 -4.21 10.90 14.58
C PRO A 96 -5.01 9.97 13.65
N PHE A 97 -4.48 8.78 13.42
CA PHE A 97 -5.17 7.76 12.63
C PHE A 97 -6.45 7.31 13.35
N GLU A 98 -7.56 7.29 12.63
CA GLU A 98 -8.82 6.74 13.07
C GLU A 98 -9.25 5.62 12.11
N VAL A 99 -9.87 4.58 12.64
CA VAL A 99 -10.44 3.54 11.80
C VAL A 99 -11.78 4.02 11.27
N ILE A 100 -11.92 4.10 9.96
CA ILE A 100 -13.16 4.49 9.28
C ILE A 100 -13.65 3.35 8.39
N ASP A 101 -14.92 3.35 8.07
CA ASP A 101 -15.51 2.40 7.13
C ASP A 101 -15.00 2.65 5.70
N SER A 102 -14.89 1.57 4.93
CA SER A 102 -14.53 1.64 3.52
C SER A 102 -15.62 2.33 2.69
N VAL A 103 -15.21 3.12 1.71
CA VAL A 103 -16.09 3.81 0.78
C VAL A 103 -16.49 2.88 -0.36
N ARG A 104 -17.77 2.65 -0.56
CA ARG A 104 -18.24 1.86 -1.70
C ARG A 104 -18.10 2.65 -3.00
N PRO A 105 -17.41 2.11 -4.02
CA PRO A 105 -17.30 2.79 -5.30
C PRO A 105 -18.66 2.90 -5.98
N LYS A 106 -19.04 4.10 -6.45
CA LYS A 106 -20.27 4.33 -7.21
C LYS A 106 -20.21 3.73 -8.62
N ASN A 107 -19.01 3.76 -9.22
CA ASN A 107 -18.75 3.24 -10.56
C ASN A 107 -17.57 2.27 -10.52
N PRO A 108 -17.76 1.04 -10.00
CA PRO A 108 -16.68 0.08 -9.94
C PRO A 108 -16.23 -0.32 -11.35
N ALA A 109 -14.91 -0.46 -11.55
CA ALA A 109 -14.34 -0.89 -12.82
C ALA A 109 -14.82 -2.31 -13.21
N VAL A 110 -15.09 -3.16 -12.21
CA VAL A 110 -15.71 -4.48 -12.40
C VAL A 110 -17.12 -4.41 -11.82
N PRO A 111 -18.18 -4.39 -12.65
CA PRO A 111 -19.54 -4.36 -12.17
C PRO A 111 -19.85 -5.63 -11.37
N VAL A 112 -20.74 -5.51 -10.37
CA VAL A 112 -21.14 -6.64 -9.50
C VAL A 112 -21.74 -7.81 -10.29
N SER A 113 -22.30 -7.53 -11.47
CA SER A 113 -22.86 -8.51 -12.40
C SER A 113 -21.84 -9.19 -13.31
N ALA A 114 -20.57 -8.74 -13.31
CA ALA A 114 -19.57 -9.33 -14.18
C ALA A 114 -19.24 -10.77 -13.78
N THR A 115 -19.05 -11.62 -14.78
CA THR A 115 -18.60 -12.99 -14.55
C THR A 115 -17.21 -12.96 -13.92
N GLY A 116 -17.06 -13.60 -12.75
CA GLY A 116 -15.78 -13.60 -12.01
C GLY A 116 -15.60 -12.41 -11.06
N ALA A 117 -16.59 -11.53 -10.91
CA ALA A 117 -16.57 -10.54 -9.85
C ALA A 117 -16.50 -11.23 -8.48
N LEU A 118 -15.42 -10.99 -7.73
CA LEU A 118 -15.27 -11.54 -6.39
C LEU A 118 -16.24 -10.83 -5.44
N LYS A 119 -17.26 -11.54 -4.97
CA LYS A 119 -18.18 -11.06 -3.94
C LYS A 119 -17.62 -11.37 -2.55
N LEU A 120 -16.40 -10.95 -2.30
CA LEU A 120 -15.84 -11.10 -0.96
C LEU A 120 -16.40 -9.99 -0.07
N PRO A 121 -17.06 -10.34 1.05
CA PRO A 121 -17.44 -9.34 2.03
C PRO A 121 -16.14 -8.75 2.61
N ILE A 122 -15.90 -7.46 2.39
CA ILE A 122 -14.86 -6.74 3.10
C ILE A 122 -15.32 -6.72 4.56
N ARG A 123 -14.71 -7.56 5.40
CA ARG A 123 -14.93 -7.49 6.84
C ARG A 123 -14.01 -6.39 7.38
N PRO A 124 -14.53 -5.43 8.12
CA PRO A 124 -13.66 -4.54 8.90
C PRO A 124 -12.83 -5.42 9.85
N ILE A 125 -11.54 -5.15 9.89
CA ILE A 125 -10.56 -5.80 10.80
C ILE A 125 -10.76 -5.22 12.19
#